data_7455cb3f87c2881393e4dab6c0dab40d
#
_entry.id   7455cb3f87c2881393e4dab6c0dab40d
#
_cell.length_a   1.000
_cell.length_b   1.000
_cell.length_c   1.000
_cell.angle_alpha   90.00
_cell.angle_beta   90.00
_cell.angle_gamma   90.00
#
_symmetry.space_group_name_H-M   'P 1'
#
loop_
_entity.id
_entity.type
_entity.pdbx_description
1 polymer ?
#
loop_
_entity_poly.entity_id
_entity_poly.type
_entity_poly.pdbx_seq_one_letter_code
_entity_poly.pdbx_strand_id
1 'polypeptide(L)'
;MSLPQDPAARKAIKTCLEEISSSMTRIEGERDFIKEAINDICEEYQLSKKTFRRLAKTYHKQNFSIEVAEHEEFEMMYEQLTNQTTLGSEVADDNL
;
A
#
# COMPACT_ATOMS: atom_id res chain seq x y z
N MET A 1 18.85 6.85 -28.77
CA MET A 1 17.58 6.91 -29.49
C MET A 1 16.98 8.28 -29.37
N SER A 2 16.47 8.82 -30.48
CA SER A 2 15.94 10.17 -30.47
C SER A 2 14.47 10.17 -30.88
N LEU A 3 13.84 11.32 -30.69
CA LEU A 3 12.44 11.46 -31.05
C LEU A 3 12.28 11.43 -32.57
N PRO A 4 11.10 11.08 -33.07
CA PRO A 4 10.82 11.17 -34.50
C PRO A 4 11.02 12.60 -34.99
N GLN A 5 11.40 12.75 -36.26
CA GLN A 5 11.59 14.06 -36.86
C GLN A 5 10.28 14.68 -37.35
N ASP A 6 9.28 13.86 -37.57
CA ASP A 6 7.99 14.31 -38.09
C ASP A 6 7.32 15.29 -37.13
N PRO A 7 6.99 16.51 -37.55
CA PRO A 7 6.36 17.49 -36.66
C PRO A 7 5.03 17.01 -36.09
N ALA A 8 4.25 16.26 -36.86
CA ALA A 8 2.97 15.76 -36.36
C ALA A 8 3.20 14.74 -35.25
N ALA A 9 4.20 13.88 -35.40
CA ALA A 9 4.54 12.91 -34.40
C ALA A 9 5.02 13.58 -33.12
N ARG A 10 5.86 14.61 -33.26
CA ARG A 10 6.36 15.36 -32.12
C ARG A 10 5.24 16.06 -31.35
N LYS A 11 4.27 16.61 -32.11
CA LYS A 11 3.13 17.26 -31.50
C LYS A 11 2.29 16.24 -30.70
N ALA A 12 2.08 15.06 -31.28
CA ALA A 12 1.31 14.01 -30.60
C ALA A 12 2.01 13.58 -29.31
N ILE A 13 3.33 13.45 -29.36
CA ILE A 13 4.11 13.07 -28.20
C ILE A 13 3.98 14.14 -27.11
N LYS A 14 4.09 15.42 -27.50
CA LYS A 14 3.98 16.49 -26.53
C LYS A 14 2.60 16.55 -25.91
N THR A 15 1.56 16.37 -26.71
CA THR A 15 0.20 16.35 -26.18
C THR A 15 0.02 15.20 -25.18
N CYS A 16 0.56 14.05 -25.51
CA CYS A 16 0.50 12.90 -24.60
C CYS A 16 1.19 13.22 -23.27
N LEU A 17 2.37 13.84 -23.33
CA LEU A 17 3.09 14.21 -22.11
C LEU A 17 2.30 15.20 -21.26
N GLU A 18 1.63 16.14 -21.92
CA GLU A 18 0.80 17.12 -21.19
C GLU A 18 -0.36 16.44 -20.49
N GLU A 19 -0.98 15.48 -21.15
CA GLU A 19 -2.09 14.73 -20.55
C GLU A 19 -1.61 13.87 -19.39
N ILE A 20 -0.46 13.23 -19.55
CA ILE A 20 0.13 12.43 -18.48
C ILE A 20 0.47 13.32 -17.30
N SER A 21 1.06 14.49 -17.57
CA SER A 21 1.42 15.42 -16.50
C SER A 21 0.20 15.89 -15.74
N SER A 22 -0.89 16.20 -16.44
CA SER A 22 -2.13 16.58 -15.78
C SER A 22 -2.67 15.45 -14.90
N SER A 23 -2.58 14.22 -15.39
CA SER A 23 -3.02 13.06 -14.61
C SER A 23 -2.17 12.87 -13.36
N MET A 24 -0.87 13.06 -13.49
CA MET A 24 0.03 12.96 -12.34
C MET A 24 -0.28 14.01 -11.28
N THR A 25 -0.62 15.22 -11.72
CA THR A 25 -1.01 16.28 -10.80
C THR A 25 -2.28 15.89 -10.04
N ARG A 26 -3.24 15.29 -10.74
CA ARG A 26 -4.47 14.83 -10.09
C ARG A 26 -4.17 13.71 -9.09
N ILE A 27 -3.26 12.81 -9.43
CA ILE A 27 -2.88 11.74 -8.51
C ILE A 27 -2.26 12.32 -7.24
N GLU A 28 -1.40 13.33 -7.38
CA GLU A 28 -0.79 13.98 -6.23
C GLU A 28 -1.85 14.62 -5.35
N GLY A 29 -2.83 15.29 -5.96
CA GLY A 29 -3.92 15.89 -5.22
C GLY A 29 -4.75 14.84 -4.48
N GLU A 30 -5.01 13.72 -5.13
CA GLU A 30 -5.76 12.65 -4.50
C GLU A 30 -4.99 12.03 -3.35
N ARG A 31 -3.68 11.89 -3.49
CA ARG A 31 -2.84 11.38 -2.39
C ARG A 31 -2.87 12.32 -1.19
N ASP A 32 -2.82 13.62 -1.46
CA ASP A 32 -2.88 14.61 -0.38
C ASP A 32 -4.21 14.55 0.34
N PHE A 33 -5.30 14.40 -0.43
CA PHE A 33 -6.63 14.25 0.15
C PHE A 33 -6.70 13.04 1.06
N ILE A 34 -6.20 11.90 0.59
CA ILE A 34 -6.22 10.67 1.38
C ILE A 34 -5.43 10.83 2.66
N LYS A 35 -4.26 11.46 2.56
CA LYS A 35 -3.41 11.68 3.72
C LYS A 35 -4.11 12.54 4.76
N GLU A 36 -4.74 13.62 4.32
CA GLU A 36 -5.45 14.52 5.23
C GLU A 36 -6.66 13.83 5.85
N ALA A 37 -7.40 13.06 5.04
CA ALA A 37 -8.57 12.36 5.56
C ALA A 37 -8.16 11.36 6.63
N ILE A 38 -7.09 10.64 6.42
CA ILE A 38 -6.59 9.67 7.40
C ILE A 38 -6.14 10.40 8.67
N ASN A 39 -5.40 11.49 8.51
CA ASN A 39 -4.95 12.25 9.68
C ASN A 39 -6.12 12.76 10.50
N ASP A 40 -7.12 13.32 9.83
CA ASP A 40 -8.26 13.92 10.52
C ASP A 40 -9.07 12.88 11.27
N ILE A 41 -9.40 11.77 10.63
CA ILE A 41 -10.23 10.75 11.27
C ILE A 41 -9.49 10.07 12.41
N CYS A 42 -8.20 9.85 12.24
CA CYS A 42 -7.39 9.21 13.27
C CYS A 42 -7.23 10.12 14.48
N GLU A 43 -7.11 11.43 14.25
CA GLU A 43 -7.04 12.37 15.36
C GLU A 43 -8.36 12.45 16.10
N GLU A 44 -9.45 12.50 15.36
CA GLU A 44 -10.77 12.64 15.96
C GLU A 44 -11.12 11.46 16.85
N TYR A 45 -10.81 10.24 16.40
CA TYR A 45 -11.18 9.03 17.13
C TYR A 45 -10.00 8.32 17.76
N GLN A 46 -8.83 8.95 17.74
CA GLN A 46 -7.61 8.46 18.37
C GLN A 46 -7.24 7.06 17.89
N LEU A 47 -7.17 6.92 16.57
CA LEU A 47 -6.83 5.66 15.93
C LEU A 47 -5.38 5.68 15.47
N SER A 48 -4.78 4.49 15.38
CA SER A 48 -3.45 4.35 14.85
C SER A 48 -3.48 4.61 13.34
N LYS A 49 -2.69 5.60 12.90
CA LYS A 49 -2.64 5.94 11.46
C LYS A 49 -2.14 4.77 10.64
N LYS A 50 -1.16 4.05 11.16
CA LYS A 50 -0.61 2.89 10.44
C LYS A 50 -1.66 1.81 10.25
N THR A 51 -2.38 1.49 11.31
CA THR A 51 -3.42 0.48 11.25
C THR A 51 -4.58 0.93 10.37
N PHE A 52 -4.92 2.21 10.46
CA PHE A 52 -6.02 2.73 9.65
C PHE A 52 -5.67 2.71 8.16
N ARG A 53 -4.42 3.02 7.80
CA ARG A 53 -4.01 2.93 6.40
C ARG A 53 -4.16 1.51 5.86
N ARG A 54 -3.79 0.53 6.67
CA ARG A 54 -3.95 -0.87 6.28
C ARG A 54 -5.42 -1.22 6.13
N LEU A 55 -6.23 -0.75 7.07
CA LEU A 55 -7.68 -0.96 7.02
C LEU A 55 -8.26 -0.38 5.74
N ALA A 56 -7.85 0.84 5.38
CA ALA A 56 -8.36 1.51 4.19
C ALA A 56 -8.00 0.74 2.93
N LYS A 57 -6.76 0.26 2.84
CA LYS A 57 -6.33 -0.50 1.67
C LYS A 57 -7.09 -1.81 1.55
N THR A 58 -7.28 -2.50 2.67
CA THR A 58 -7.99 -3.77 2.69
C THR A 58 -9.45 -3.56 2.30
N TYR A 59 -10.06 -2.51 2.84
CA TYR A 59 -11.44 -2.16 2.50
C TYR A 59 -11.58 -1.86 1.00
N HIS A 60 -10.64 -1.06 0.48
CA HIS A 60 -10.69 -0.69 -0.93
C HIS A 60 -10.59 -1.89 -1.86
N LYS A 61 -9.70 -2.81 -1.54
CA LYS A 61 -9.48 -4.01 -2.35
C LYS A 61 -10.49 -5.10 -2.04
N GLN A 62 -11.20 -4.98 -0.92
CA GLN A 62 -12.14 -6.00 -0.46
C GLN A 62 -11.46 -7.37 -0.36
N ASN A 63 -10.23 -7.36 0.16
CA ASN A 63 -9.42 -8.57 0.19
C ASN A 63 -9.05 -9.00 1.61
N PHE A 64 -9.97 -8.78 2.55
CA PHE A 64 -9.68 -9.11 3.96
C PHE A 64 -9.32 -10.58 4.14
N SER A 65 -10.02 -11.49 3.45
CA SER A 65 -9.73 -12.91 3.61
C SER A 65 -8.32 -13.26 3.09
N ILE A 66 -7.87 -12.56 2.05
CA ILE A 66 -6.52 -12.77 1.54
C ILE A 66 -5.50 -12.26 2.54
N GLU A 67 -5.78 -11.09 3.15
CA GLU A 67 -4.89 -10.53 4.17
C GLU A 67 -4.73 -11.48 5.34
N VAL A 68 -5.83 -12.08 5.79
CA VAL A 68 -5.78 -13.02 6.90
C VAL A 68 -4.94 -14.23 6.53
N ALA A 69 -5.17 -14.78 5.34
CA ALA A 69 -4.43 -15.97 4.91
C ALA A 69 -2.93 -15.70 4.80
N GLU A 70 -2.57 -14.53 4.26
CA GLU A 70 -1.17 -14.16 4.12
C GLU A 70 -0.51 -13.96 5.48
N HIS A 71 -1.25 -13.38 6.42
CA HIS A 71 -0.72 -13.17 7.75
C HIS A 71 -0.49 -14.49 8.48
N GLU A 72 -1.44 -15.42 8.34
CA GLU A 72 -1.29 -16.74 8.94
C GLU A 72 -0.09 -17.47 8.38
N GLU A 73 0.13 -17.36 7.07
CA GLU A 73 1.29 -17.97 6.45
C GLU A 73 2.58 -17.35 6.99
N PHE A 74 2.60 -16.04 7.13
CA PHE A 74 3.73 -15.34 7.70
C PHE A 74 4.02 -15.81 9.12
N GLU A 75 2.98 -15.93 9.93
CA GLU A 75 3.14 -16.38 11.30
C GLU A 75 3.73 -17.79 11.37
N MET A 76 3.23 -18.68 10.51
CA MET A 76 3.76 -20.03 10.45
C MET A 76 5.24 -20.05 10.12
N MET A 77 5.61 -19.26 9.10
CA MET A 77 7.01 -19.22 8.69
C MET A 77 7.91 -18.68 9.80
N TYR A 78 7.44 -17.65 10.47
CA TYR A 78 8.21 -17.04 11.55
C TYR A 78 8.38 -18.02 12.72
N GLU A 79 7.30 -18.67 13.08
CA GLU A 79 7.34 -19.64 14.17
C GLU A 79 8.25 -20.81 13.85
N GLN A 80 8.19 -21.31 12.62
CA GLN A 80 9.05 -22.41 12.21
C GLN A 80 10.52 -22.01 12.24
N LEU A 81 10.81 -20.78 11.87
CA LEU A 81 12.19 -20.32 11.81
C LEU A 81 12.77 -20.05 13.19
N THR A 82 11.96 -19.53 14.10
CA THR A 82 12.46 -19.07 15.39
C THR A 82 12.02 -19.96 16.56
N ASN A 83 11.20 -20.94 16.32
CA ASN A 83 10.62 -21.79 17.38
C ASN A 83 9.81 -20.99 18.39
N GLN A 84 9.19 -19.91 17.92
CA GLN A 84 8.30 -19.11 18.74
C GLN A 84 6.88 -19.27 18.26
N THR A 85 5.94 -19.11 19.17
CA THR A 85 4.55 -19.15 18.80
C THR A 85 3.86 -17.89 19.27
N THR A 86 3.05 -17.32 18.39
CA THR A 86 2.28 -16.14 18.75
C THR A 86 1.16 -16.44 19.70
N LEU A 87 0.82 -17.72 19.86
CA LEU A 87 -0.18 -18.11 20.82
C LEU A 87 0.35 -18.15 22.22
N GLY A 88 1.54 -17.89 22.37
CA GLY A 88 2.12 -17.73 23.62
C GLY A 88 2.31 -18.95 24.30
N SER A 89 2.44 -19.88 23.96
CA SER A 89 2.56 -20.86 24.63
C SER A 89 3.67 -21.33 24.83
N GLU A 90 3.99 -21.92 25.08
CA GLU A 90 4.92 -22.44 25.38
C GLU A 90 5.78 -22.69 24.74
N VAL A 91 6.47 -22.79 24.63
CA VAL A 91 7.34 -22.85 24.09
C VAL A 91 8.17 -23.59 24.06
N ALA A 92 8.60 -23.94 23.87
CA ALA A 92 9.32 -24.63 23.80
C ALA A 92 10.43 -24.64 23.83
N ASP A 93 11.04 -24.75 23.69
CA ASP A 93 12.00 -24.84 23.78
C ASP A 93 12.91 -24.85 23.42
N ASP A 94 13.19 -24.88 23.32
CA ASP A 94 14.02 -24.86 23.20
C ASP A 94 14.89 -25.15 22.75
N ASN A 95 15.17 -25.32 22.45
CA ASN A 95 15.96 -25.66 22.08
C ASN A 95 16.72 -25.21 21.44
N LEU A 96 16.80 -24.89 21.34
CA LEU A 96 17.46 -24.35 20.83
C LEU A 96 18.35 -24.31 20.92
#